data_7f89fb91871d20243321e7053bf78fbe
#
_entry.id   7f89fb91871d20243321e7053bf78fbe
#
_cell.length_a   1.000
_cell.length_b   1.000
_cell.length_c   1.000
_cell.angle_alpha   90.00
_cell.angle_beta   90.00
_cell.angle_gamma   90.00
#
_symmetry.space_group_name_H-M   'P 1'
#
loop_
_entity.id
_entity.type
_entity.pdbx_description
1 polymer ?
#
loop_
_entity_poly.entity_id
_entity_poly.type
_entity_poly.pdbx_seq_one_letter_code
_entity_poly.pdbx_strand_id
1 'polypeptide(L)'
;MRQIRECHDGLFERELSHRIVGAFYDVYNALGYGFLEPVYRKALARELTTRGFHVATEVPAEVRYDGEVVGQFRADILVESRIVLELKASRTLASADEMQVLNYLRATDLELGILLHFGPKPAFRRFVSTNSPSRRVHSRSFASSASSVSSSPPARHQPAPGQTLIAEPTPMDPDRNQATSNA
;
A
#
# COMPACT_ATOMS: atom_id res chain seq x y z
N MET A 1 17.49 -21.80 23.66
CA MET A 1 16.02 -21.66 23.75
C MET A 1 15.39 -20.91 22.55
N ARG A 2 15.90 -21.06 21.32
CA ARG A 2 15.40 -20.37 20.09
C ARG A 2 14.65 -21.26 19.11
N GLN A 3 14.63 -22.56 19.29
CA GLN A 3 14.06 -23.53 18.32
C GLN A 3 12.54 -23.78 18.46
N ILE A 4 11.91 -23.39 19.56
CA ILE A 4 10.48 -23.70 19.80
C ILE A 4 9.53 -22.70 19.12
N ARG A 5 10.01 -21.50 18.75
CA ARG A 5 9.17 -20.48 18.10
C ARG A 5 8.92 -20.76 16.61
N GLU A 6 9.87 -21.33 15.89
CA GLU A 6 9.76 -21.53 14.43
C GLU A 6 8.71 -22.58 14.03
N CYS A 7 8.53 -23.65 14.79
CA CYS A 7 7.50 -24.66 14.50
C CYS A 7 6.08 -24.22 14.80
N HIS A 8 5.89 -23.38 15.84
CA HIS A 8 4.56 -22.89 16.22
C HIS A 8 4.06 -21.81 15.26
N ASP A 9 4.93 -20.92 14.82
CA ASP A 9 4.58 -19.84 13.89
C ASP A 9 4.15 -20.38 12.51
N GLY A 10 4.83 -21.37 11.98
CA GLY A 10 4.46 -21.98 10.69
C GLY A 10 3.11 -22.71 10.70
N LEU A 11 2.73 -23.33 11.81
CA LEU A 11 1.43 -23.98 11.98
C LEU A 11 0.32 -22.94 12.14
N PHE A 12 0.56 -21.90 12.94
CA PHE A 12 -0.39 -20.79 13.14
C PHE A 12 -0.67 -20.06 11.84
N GLU A 13 0.34 -19.78 11.03
CA GLU A 13 0.17 -19.14 9.72
C GLU A 13 -0.59 -20.01 8.72
N ARG A 14 -0.44 -21.33 8.78
CA ARG A 14 -1.26 -22.26 7.97
C ARG A 14 -2.72 -22.21 8.36
N GLU A 15 -3.00 -22.30 9.67
CA GLU A 15 -4.36 -22.22 10.19
C GLU A 15 -5.03 -20.88 9.87
N LEU A 16 -4.30 -19.78 10.10
CA LEU A 16 -4.76 -18.44 9.78
C LEU A 16 -5.04 -18.28 8.27
N SER A 17 -4.13 -18.74 7.41
CA SER A 17 -4.32 -18.73 5.97
C SER A 17 -5.56 -19.54 5.54
N HIS A 18 -5.77 -20.71 6.13
CA HIS A 18 -6.92 -21.56 5.83
C HIS A 18 -8.24 -20.86 6.17
N ARG A 19 -8.32 -20.23 7.34
CA ARG A 19 -9.50 -19.49 7.78
C ARG A 19 -9.76 -18.24 6.92
N ILE A 20 -8.71 -17.55 6.47
CA ILE A 20 -8.81 -16.42 5.54
C ILE A 20 -9.35 -16.87 4.18
N VAL A 21 -8.82 -17.96 3.63
CA VAL A 21 -9.28 -18.51 2.35
C VAL A 21 -10.74 -18.99 2.47
N GLY A 22 -11.13 -19.57 3.61
CA GLY A 22 -12.53 -19.90 3.89
C GLY A 22 -13.44 -18.65 3.84
N ALA A 23 -13.04 -17.56 4.50
CA ALA A 23 -13.78 -16.30 4.46
C ALA A 23 -13.90 -15.73 3.03
N PHE A 24 -12.84 -15.82 2.24
CA PHE A 24 -12.85 -15.42 0.83
C PHE A 24 -13.90 -16.18 0.02
N TYR A 25 -13.96 -17.50 0.16
CA TYR A 25 -14.95 -18.31 -0.56
C TYR A 25 -16.38 -18.04 -0.08
N ASP A 26 -16.60 -17.79 1.20
CA ASP A 26 -17.93 -17.45 1.71
C ASP A 26 -18.42 -16.11 1.16
N VAL A 27 -17.52 -15.09 1.11
CA VAL A 27 -17.85 -13.81 0.48
C VAL A 27 -18.12 -13.98 -1.02
N TYR A 28 -17.30 -14.79 -1.72
CA TYR A 28 -17.51 -15.06 -3.14
C TYR A 28 -18.83 -15.77 -3.39
N ASN A 29 -19.17 -16.78 -2.61
CA ASN A 29 -20.42 -17.53 -2.74
C ASN A 29 -21.66 -16.67 -2.46
N ALA A 30 -21.54 -15.71 -1.55
CA ALA A 30 -22.62 -14.79 -1.21
C ALA A 30 -22.85 -13.69 -2.26
N LEU A 31 -21.76 -13.11 -2.80
CA LEU A 31 -21.84 -11.98 -3.71
C LEU A 31 -21.76 -12.36 -5.19
N GLY A 32 -21.11 -13.46 -5.52
CA GLY A 32 -20.79 -13.83 -6.90
C GLY A 32 -19.71 -12.95 -7.51
N TYR A 33 -19.57 -13.09 -8.82
CA TYR A 33 -18.64 -12.31 -9.64
C TYR A 33 -19.33 -11.08 -10.25
N GLY A 34 -18.57 -9.97 -10.40
CA GLY A 34 -18.96 -8.81 -11.21
C GLY A 34 -19.00 -7.48 -10.46
N PHE A 35 -18.82 -7.48 -9.15
CA PHE A 35 -18.67 -6.24 -8.39
C PHE A 35 -17.27 -5.63 -8.52
N LEU A 36 -17.16 -4.36 -8.22
CA LEU A 36 -15.87 -3.67 -8.13
C LEU A 36 -15.08 -4.14 -6.91
N GLU A 37 -13.76 -4.14 -7.01
CA GLU A 37 -12.82 -4.54 -5.95
C GLU A 37 -13.10 -3.93 -4.55
N PRO A 38 -13.46 -2.62 -4.41
CA PRO A 38 -13.78 -2.06 -3.10
C PRO A 38 -14.99 -2.71 -2.41
N VAL A 39 -15.92 -3.30 -3.17
CA VAL A 39 -17.07 -4.05 -2.60
C VAL A 39 -16.58 -5.32 -1.93
N TYR A 40 -15.76 -6.11 -2.63
CA TYR A 40 -15.18 -7.33 -2.09
C TYR A 40 -14.25 -7.05 -0.90
N ARG A 41 -13.45 -5.99 -0.97
CA ARG A 41 -12.58 -5.58 0.13
C ARG A 41 -13.36 -5.29 1.41
N LYS A 42 -14.44 -4.51 1.31
CA LYS A 42 -15.31 -4.20 2.46
C LYS A 42 -16.02 -5.45 2.98
N ALA A 43 -16.53 -6.30 2.10
CA ALA A 43 -17.23 -7.53 2.48
C ALA A 43 -16.27 -8.50 3.19
N LEU A 44 -15.08 -8.73 2.63
CA LEU A 44 -14.08 -9.62 3.21
C LEU A 44 -13.54 -9.09 4.55
N ALA A 45 -13.27 -7.78 4.65
CA ALA A 45 -12.84 -7.17 5.91
C ALA A 45 -13.90 -7.37 7.01
N ARG A 46 -15.19 -7.18 6.69
CA ARG A 46 -16.30 -7.43 7.60
C ARG A 46 -16.37 -8.89 8.02
N GLU A 47 -16.29 -9.83 7.06
CA GLU A 47 -16.35 -11.25 7.30
C GLU A 47 -15.21 -11.72 8.22
N LEU A 48 -13.98 -11.27 7.94
CA LEU A 48 -12.81 -11.58 8.76
C LEU A 48 -12.95 -11.03 10.20
N THR A 49 -13.45 -9.79 10.34
CA THR A 49 -13.72 -9.19 11.66
C THR A 49 -14.78 -9.99 12.42
N THR A 50 -15.85 -10.45 11.75
CA THR A 50 -16.90 -11.29 12.35
C THR A 50 -16.33 -12.63 12.83
N ARG A 51 -15.31 -13.18 12.18
CA ARG A 51 -14.58 -14.38 12.59
C ARG A 51 -13.55 -14.15 13.71
N GLY A 52 -13.49 -12.93 14.23
CA GLY A 52 -12.64 -12.55 15.38
C GLY A 52 -11.22 -12.17 15.02
N PHE A 53 -10.92 -11.86 13.74
CA PHE A 53 -9.59 -11.39 13.35
C PHE A 53 -9.43 -9.87 13.53
N HIS A 54 -8.24 -9.45 13.88
CA HIS A 54 -7.83 -8.06 13.77
C HIS A 54 -7.54 -7.73 12.30
N VAL A 55 -8.29 -6.77 11.75
CA VAL A 55 -8.24 -6.41 10.33
C VAL A 55 -7.97 -4.92 10.17
N ALA A 56 -6.93 -4.58 9.41
CA ALA A 56 -6.69 -3.23 8.94
C ALA A 56 -6.82 -3.19 7.42
N THR A 57 -7.42 -2.12 6.88
CA THR A 57 -7.61 -1.94 5.44
C THR A 57 -6.78 -0.79 4.93
N GLU A 58 -6.38 -0.85 3.64
CA GLU A 58 -5.63 0.22 2.97
C GLU A 58 -4.34 0.62 3.69
N VAL A 59 -3.59 -0.40 4.16
CA VAL A 59 -2.38 -0.21 4.98
C VAL A 59 -1.21 0.24 4.11
N PRO A 60 -0.65 1.44 4.38
CA PRO A 60 0.50 1.93 3.60
C PRO A 60 1.78 1.16 3.94
N ALA A 61 2.66 1.02 2.95
CA ALA A 61 4.03 0.58 3.10
C ALA A 61 4.96 1.50 2.31
N GLU A 62 6.06 1.92 2.92
CA GLU A 62 7.04 2.79 2.31
C GLU A 62 8.18 2.00 1.68
N VAL A 63 8.55 2.38 0.47
CA VAL A 63 9.79 1.91 -0.15
C VAL A 63 10.88 2.93 0.13
N ARG A 64 11.97 2.48 0.76
CA ARG A 64 13.10 3.34 1.10
C ARG A 64 14.33 2.96 0.30
N TYR A 65 15.05 3.97 -0.17
CA TYR A 65 16.35 3.86 -0.81
C TYR A 65 17.29 4.87 -0.18
N ASP A 66 18.44 4.42 0.31
CA ASP A 66 19.42 5.22 1.08
C ASP A 66 18.81 6.05 2.22
N GLY A 67 17.77 5.48 2.90
CA GLY A 67 17.09 6.14 4.02
C GLY A 67 15.95 7.07 3.60
N GLU A 68 15.83 7.44 2.35
CA GLU A 68 14.76 8.28 1.81
C GLU A 68 13.57 7.47 1.32
N VAL A 69 12.35 8.01 1.49
CA VAL A 69 11.13 7.41 0.95
C VAL A 69 11.05 7.72 -0.54
N VAL A 70 11.21 6.69 -1.38
CA VAL A 70 11.17 6.81 -2.85
C VAL A 70 9.87 6.31 -3.47
N GLY A 71 8.98 5.69 -2.66
CA GLY A 71 7.68 5.22 -3.12
C GLY A 71 6.81 4.74 -1.98
N GLN A 72 5.52 4.57 -2.27
CA GLN A 72 4.54 4.03 -1.32
C GLN A 72 3.67 2.99 -2.02
N PHE A 73 3.42 1.90 -1.33
CA PHE A 73 2.42 0.90 -1.68
C PHE A 73 1.29 0.92 -0.65
N ARG A 74 0.17 0.33 -1.00
CA ARG A 74 -0.96 0.19 -0.10
C ARG A 74 -1.50 -1.23 -0.23
N ALA A 75 -1.52 -1.98 0.87
CA ALA A 75 -2.18 -3.28 0.91
C ALA A 75 -3.68 -3.10 1.08
N ASP A 76 -4.48 -3.93 0.43
CA ASP A 76 -5.93 -3.89 0.59
C ASP A 76 -6.34 -4.23 2.02
N ILE A 77 -5.83 -5.33 2.55
CA ILE A 77 -6.14 -5.82 3.90
C ILE A 77 -4.88 -6.39 4.55
N LEU A 78 -4.70 -6.09 5.83
CA LEU A 78 -3.70 -6.71 6.70
C LEU A 78 -4.44 -7.42 7.84
N VAL A 79 -4.19 -8.73 8.00
CA VAL A 79 -4.81 -9.58 9.01
C VAL A 79 -3.79 -9.94 10.09
N GLU A 80 -4.17 -9.76 11.37
CA GLU A 80 -3.36 -10.03 12.56
C GLU A 80 -1.97 -9.37 12.53
N SER A 81 -1.79 -8.29 11.77
CA SER A 81 -0.48 -7.65 11.51
C SER A 81 0.58 -8.63 10.97
N ARG A 82 0.17 -9.73 10.32
CA ARG A 82 1.04 -10.83 9.87
C ARG A 82 0.84 -11.20 8.41
N ILE A 83 -0.39 -11.19 7.90
CA ILE A 83 -0.73 -11.61 6.55
C ILE A 83 -1.29 -10.46 5.76
N VAL A 84 -0.63 -10.11 4.66
CA VAL A 84 -1.15 -9.15 3.70
C VAL A 84 -2.05 -9.85 2.69
N LEU A 85 -3.21 -9.24 2.43
CA LEU A 85 -4.13 -9.68 1.38
C LEU A 85 -4.18 -8.61 0.29
N GLU A 86 -4.06 -9.05 -0.94
CA GLU A 86 -4.28 -8.27 -2.15
C GLU A 86 -5.50 -8.84 -2.87
N LEU A 87 -6.44 -7.99 -3.23
CA LEU A 87 -7.67 -8.40 -3.91
C LEU A 87 -7.64 -7.99 -5.38
N LYS A 88 -8.19 -8.83 -6.24
CA LYS A 88 -8.40 -8.51 -7.66
C LYS A 88 -9.79 -8.97 -8.08
N ALA A 89 -10.53 -8.06 -8.75
CA ALA A 89 -11.86 -8.31 -9.30
C ALA A 89 -11.88 -8.31 -10.84
N SER A 90 -10.74 -8.49 -11.45
CA SER A 90 -10.57 -8.58 -12.91
C SER A 90 -11.08 -9.91 -13.49
N ARG A 91 -11.25 -9.99 -14.81
CA ARG A 91 -11.61 -11.25 -15.47
C ARG A 91 -10.51 -12.31 -15.39
N THR A 92 -9.27 -11.87 -15.45
CA THR A 92 -8.06 -12.72 -15.41
C THR A 92 -6.99 -12.04 -14.57
N LEU A 93 -6.21 -12.85 -13.87
CA LEU A 93 -5.03 -12.36 -13.14
C LEU A 93 -3.88 -12.12 -14.12
N ALA A 94 -3.16 -11.01 -13.91
CA ALA A 94 -1.92 -10.70 -14.59
C ALA A 94 -0.71 -10.99 -13.69
N SER A 95 0.48 -11.16 -14.29
CA SER A 95 1.72 -11.29 -13.51
C SER A 95 2.03 -10.05 -12.66
N ALA A 96 1.56 -8.87 -13.10
CA ALA A 96 1.67 -7.63 -12.34
C ALA A 96 0.95 -7.68 -10.98
N ASP A 97 -0.17 -8.41 -10.89
CA ASP A 97 -0.94 -8.57 -9.65
C ASP A 97 -0.15 -9.34 -8.59
N GLU A 98 0.59 -10.37 -9.02
CA GLU A 98 1.48 -11.14 -8.13
C GLU A 98 2.67 -10.29 -7.66
N MET A 99 3.23 -9.49 -8.56
CA MET A 99 4.33 -8.59 -8.24
C MET A 99 3.94 -7.54 -7.19
N GLN A 100 2.68 -7.13 -7.15
CA GLN A 100 2.17 -6.18 -6.14
C GLN A 100 2.29 -6.77 -4.73
N VAL A 101 1.87 -8.03 -4.53
CA VAL A 101 2.04 -8.74 -3.25
C VAL A 101 3.52 -8.87 -2.88
N LEU A 102 4.35 -9.31 -3.82
CA LEU A 102 5.78 -9.49 -3.59
C LEU A 102 6.49 -8.19 -3.25
N ASN A 103 6.10 -7.08 -3.89
CA ASN A 103 6.68 -5.77 -3.60
C ASN A 103 6.27 -5.28 -2.21
N TYR A 104 5.02 -5.53 -1.78
CA TYR A 104 4.59 -5.21 -0.42
C TYR A 104 5.41 -6.00 0.62
N LEU A 105 5.59 -7.30 0.42
CA LEU A 105 6.41 -8.14 1.31
C LEU A 105 7.88 -7.69 1.34
N ARG A 106 8.42 -7.18 0.22
CA ARG A 106 9.79 -6.63 0.17
C ARG A 106 9.92 -5.29 0.88
N ALA A 107 8.86 -4.48 0.86
CA ALA A 107 8.83 -3.15 1.50
C ALA A 107 8.57 -3.23 3.01
N THR A 108 8.13 -4.39 3.50
CA THR A 108 7.78 -4.63 4.91
C THR A 108 8.56 -5.81 5.49
N ASP A 109 8.44 -6.02 6.79
CA ASP A 109 8.99 -7.21 7.46
C ASP A 109 8.01 -8.41 7.46
N LEU A 110 6.94 -8.33 6.66
CA LEU A 110 5.95 -9.41 6.54
C LEU A 110 6.48 -10.54 5.66
N GLU A 111 6.21 -11.77 6.07
CA GLU A 111 6.68 -12.97 5.36
C GLU A 111 5.61 -13.62 4.50
N LEU A 112 4.32 -13.31 4.75
CA LEU A 112 3.21 -13.99 4.10
C LEU A 112 2.25 -13.01 3.44
N GLY A 113 1.96 -13.25 2.15
CA GLY A 113 0.95 -12.56 1.37
C GLY A 113 0.01 -13.52 0.65
N ILE A 114 -1.24 -13.13 0.49
CA ILE A 114 -2.24 -13.89 -0.25
C ILE A 114 -2.90 -12.97 -1.28
N LEU A 115 -2.85 -13.38 -2.55
CA LEU A 115 -3.61 -12.76 -3.63
C LEU A 115 -4.96 -13.49 -3.74
N LEU A 116 -6.06 -12.74 -3.66
CA LEU A 116 -7.42 -13.23 -3.73
C LEU A 116 -8.11 -12.72 -4.98
N HIS A 117 -8.55 -13.61 -5.86
CA HIS A 117 -9.14 -13.26 -7.14
C HIS A 117 -10.65 -13.51 -7.14
N PHE A 118 -11.42 -12.42 -7.18
CA PHE A 118 -12.87 -12.40 -7.32
C PHE A 118 -13.31 -12.31 -8.80
N GLY A 119 -12.67 -13.12 -9.65
CA GLY A 119 -13.00 -13.25 -11.07
C GLY A 119 -14.12 -14.25 -11.35
N PRO A 120 -14.39 -14.57 -12.65
CA PRO A 120 -15.40 -15.55 -13.04
C PRO A 120 -15.23 -16.94 -12.40
N LYS A 121 -13.97 -17.29 -12.10
CA LYS A 121 -13.61 -18.44 -11.27
C LYS A 121 -12.77 -17.91 -10.11
N PRO A 122 -13.23 -18.10 -8.85
CA PRO A 122 -12.48 -17.65 -7.69
C PRO A 122 -11.18 -18.44 -7.59
N ALA A 123 -10.10 -17.72 -7.29
CA ALA A 123 -8.78 -18.32 -7.13
C ALA A 123 -7.98 -17.56 -6.07
N PHE A 124 -7.01 -18.23 -5.47
CA PHE A 124 -6.06 -17.56 -4.60
C PHE A 124 -4.64 -18.05 -4.89
N ARG A 125 -3.65 -17.22 -4.53
CA ARG A 125 -2.23 -17.58 -4.56
C ARG A 125 -1.57 -17.13 -3.27
N ARG A 126 -0.74 -17.99 -2.71
CA ARG A 126 0.01 -17.71 -1.48
C ARG A 126 1.47 -17.45 -1.82
N PHE A 127 2.01 -16.38 -1.25
CA PHE A 127 3.40 -15.97 -1.42
C PHE A 127 4.08 -15.96 -0.05
N VAL A 128 5.23 -16.60 0.04
CA VAL A 128 6.06 -16.59 1.23
C VAL A 128 7.39 -15.93 0.87
N SER A 129 7.74 -14.87 1.59
CA SER A 129 9.02 -14.20 1.47
C SER A 129 9.85 -14.52 2.70
N THR A 130 10.91 -15.31 2.53
CA THR A 130 11.89 -15.46 3.58
C THR A 130 12.75 -14.19 3.62
N ASN A 131 12.31 -13.19 4.37
CA ASN A 131 13.09 -12.00 4.65
C ASN A 131 14.20 -12.36 5.64
N SER A 132 15.23 -13.06 5.16
CA SER A 132 16.46 -13.18 5.93
C SER A 132 17.03 -11.77 6.14
N PRO A 133 17.41 -11.38 7.37
CA PRO A 133 18.03 -10.09 7.67
C PRO A 133 19.28 -9.77 6.83
N SER A 134 19.85 -10.76 6.18
CA SER A 134 21.01 -10.66 5.30
C SER A 134 20.72 -10.04 3.92
N ARG A 135 19.45 -9.81 3.57
CA ARG A 135 19.04 -9.12 2.31
C ARG A 135 18.67 -7.64 2.48
N ARG A 136 18.88 -7.07 3.65
CA ARG A 136 18.97 -5.60 3.72
C ARG A 136 20.12 -5.21 2.81
N VAL A 137 19.75 -4.61 1.67
CA VAL A 137 20.70 -4.02 0.72
C VAL A 137 21.74 -3.30 1.53
N HIS A 138 23.00 -3.73 1.40
CA HIS A 138 24.13 -3.16 2.11
C HIS A 138 24.12 -1.64 1.81
N SER A 139 23.72 -0.84 2.77
CA SER A 139 24.18 0.52 2.84
C SER A 139 25.68 0.42 2.99
N ARG A 140 26.41 0.54 1.88
CA ARG A 140 27.84 0.75 1.93
C ARG A 140 28.03 2.07 2.66
N SER A 141 28.39 1.96 3.93
CA SER A 141 28.99 3.06 4.65
C SER A 141 30.28 3.38 3.92
N PHE A 142 30.23 4.36 3.02
CA PHE A 142 31.46 5.03 2.60
C PHE A 142 31.96 5.76 3.82
N ALA A 143 32.99 5.19 4.44
CA ALA A 143 33.79 5.91 5.42
C ALA A 143 34.34 7.14 4.69
N SER A 144 33.77 8.31 5.00
CA SER A 144 34.26 9.59 4.58
C SER A 144 35.59 9.83 5.23
N SER A 145 36.67 9.74 4.46
CA SER A 145 37.92 10.38 4.80
C SER A 145 37.71 11.91 4.68
N ALA A 146 37.40 12.53 5.81
CA ALA A 146 37.28 13.95 5.90
C ALA A 146 38.67 14.60 5.78
N SER A 147 38.95 15.19 4.64
CA SER A 147 39.96 16.23 4.53
C SER A 147 39.31 17.57 4.82
N SER A 148 39.83 18.22 5.86
CA SER A 148 39.46 19.54 6.30
C SER A 148 39.75 20.59 5.23
N VAL A 149 38.71 21.29 4.77
CA VAL A 149 38.88 22.59 4.09
C VAL A 149 37.96 23.60 4.77
N SER A 150 38.60 24.53 5.44
CA SER A 150 37.99 25.74 5.97
C SER A 150 37.58 26.66 4.83
N SER A 151 36.33 27.10 4.78
CA SER A 151 35.95 28.27 4.01
C SER A 151 34.74 28.96 4.63
N SER A 152 34.89 30.26 4.77
CA SER A 152 34.02 31.27 5.36
C SER A 152 32.63 31.37 4.72
N PRO A 153 31.61 31.91 5.41
CA PRO A 153 30.24 31.98 4.89
C PRO A 153 30.11 33.09 3.82
N PRO A 154 29.28 32.87 2.78
CA PRO A 154 28.98 33.90 1.80
C PRO A 154 27.99 34.93 2.35
N ALA A 155 28.22 36.20 1.92
CA ALA A 155 27.53 37.41 2.28
C ALA A 155 26.02 37.38 1.94
N ARG A 156 25.23 38.05 2.79
CA ARG A 156 23.81 38.35 2.58
C ARG A 156 23.58 39.12 1.30
N HIS A 157 22.77 38.62 0.41
CA HIS A 157 22.28 39.34 -0.76
C HIS A 157 21.04 40.15 -0.36
N GLN A 158 21.12 41.49 -0.48
CA GLN A 158 19.99 42.40 -0.33
C GLN A 158 19.19 42.43 -1.66
N PRO A 159 17.84 42.44 -1.64
CA PRO A 159 17.08 42.64 -2.86
C PRO A 159 17.03 44.12 -3.25
N ALA A 160 17.17 44.39 -4.54
CA ALA A 160 17.03 45.71 -5.15
C ALA A 160 15.57 46.17 -5.16
N PRO A 161 15.28 47.49 -5.09
CA PRO A 161 13.95 48.05 -5.12
C PRO A 161 13.43 48.22 -6.56
N GLY A 162 12.18 47.84 -6.77
CA GLY A 162 11.38 48.25 -7.93
C GLY A 162 10.87 47.12 -8.81
N GLN A 163 9.76 46.50 -8.45
CA GLN A 163 8.85 45.93 -9.44
C GLN A 163 7.41 46.20 -9.01
N THR A 164 6.71 46.87 -9.89
CA THR A 164 5.32 47.30 -9.87
C THR A 164 4.35 46.14 -9.75
N LEU A 165 3.42 46.24 -8.82
CA LEU A 165 2.27 45.33 -8.65
C LEU A 165 1.37 45.41 -9.88
N ILE A 166 1.22 44.28 -10.56
CA ILE A 166 0.16 44.09 -11.56
C ILE A 166 -1.04 43.49 -10.84
N ALA A 167 -2.18 44.19 -10.93
CA ALA A 167 -3.45 43.80 -10.33
C ALA A 167 -3.98 42.48 -10.88
N GLU A 168 -4.46 41.61 -9.97
CA GLU A 168 -5.17 40.38 -10.32
C GLU A 168 -6.58 40.70 -10.89
N PRO A 169 -7.07 39.91 -11.87
CA PRO A 169 -8.43 40.07 -12.38
C PRO A 169 -9.45 39.45 -11.40
N THR A 170 -10.50 40.23 -11.15
CA THR A 170 -11.69 39.89 -10.36
C THR A 170 -12.41 38.64 -10.92
N PRO A 171 -12.87 37.70 -10.09
CA PRO A 171 -13.67 36.58 -10.56
C PRO A 171 -15.05 37.01 -11.05
N MET A 172 -15.45 36.45 -12.18
CA MET A 172 -16.71 36.62 -12.86
C MET A 172 -17.85 35.97 -12.06
N ASP A 173 -18.91 36.75 -11.78
CA ASP A 173 -20.17 36.35 -11.14
C ASP A 173 -21.02 35.52 -12.13
N PRO A 174 -21.46 34.27 -11.81
CA PRO A 174 -22.22 33.42 -12.73
C PRO A 174 -23.74 33.71 -12.74
N ASP A 175 -24.27 34.74 -12.07
CA ASP A 175 -25.73 34.90 -11.84
C ASP A 175 -26.39 36.05 -12.63
N ARG A 176 -25.97 36.27 -13.89
CA ARG A 176 -26.60 37.26 -14.75
C ARG A 176 -27.06 36.70 -16.09
N ASN A 177 -28.00 35.75 -16.07
CA ASN A 177 -28.82 35.50 -17.27
C ASN A 177 -30.15 34.79 -16.97
N GLN A 178 -31.08 35.52 -16.32
CA GLN A 178 -32.50 35.20 -16.38
C GLN A 178 -33.28 36.52 -16.40
N ALA A 179 -33.58 37.01 -17.56
CA ALA A 179 -34.79 37.79 -17.83
C ALA A 179 -34.86 38.15 -19.33
N THR A 180 -35.99 37.86 -19.89
CA THR A 180 -36.60 38.25 -21.16
C THR A 180 -36.67 37.16 -22.22
N SER A 181 -37.80 36.47 -22.24
CA SER A 181 -38.62 36.35 -23.45
C SER A 181 -40.02 35.91 -23.07
N ASN A 182 -40.91 36.90 -22.97
CA ASN A 182 -42.35 36.73 -23.11
C ASN A 182 -42.75 37.58 -24.30
N ALA A 183 -43.13 36.95 -25.40
CA ALA A 183 -44.08 37.42 -26.39
C ALA A 183 -44.42 36.27 -27.34
#